data_8182f5b936eb1b42523009d46f45329c
#
_entry.id   8182f5b936eb1b42523009d46f45329c
#
_cell.length_a   1.000
_cell.length_b   1.000
_cell.length_c   1.000
_cell.angle_alpha   90.00
_cell.angle_beta   90.00
_cell.angle_gamma   90.00
#
_symmetry.space_group_name_H-M   'P 1'
#
loop_
_entity.id
_entity.type
_entity.pdbx_description
1 polymer ?
#
loop_
_entity_poly.entity_id
_entity_poly.type
_entity_poly.pdbx_seq_one_letter_code
_entity_poly.pdbx_strand_id
1 'polypeptide(L)'
;MLIFGTNMELITDTKLFLSSHFEMKDLGEADAILGVKIRKKKTGLSLCLSHYMKKILKKFDSFDVSPVRTPFDSSKHLKKNKGDNVSQPEYAKIIGSVMYLMNYTRPDIAYAINRLSRYTHNLDRYHWDALHHVLRYLKGTIDYCLHFNKFSVVLEGYCDANWVTDNDEVNSTSGYVFLLGGGAISWKSAKQTCIARSTMESEFIASELAGQEAEWIKNLLGDVPLWKTSVPVSIQCDSQAAICTAKNSVYNGKSRHIRLRHAVIKKLLKEGTIFLEFVQSEKNLADPLTKGLTRKVVLDSSVNMGLKPFGDP
;
A
#
# COMPACT_ATOMS: atom_id res chain seq x y z
N MET A 1 -9.53 -18.36 15.42
CA MET A 1 -9.30 -17.16 16.23
C MET A 1 -7.79 -17.00 16.48
N LEU A 2 -7.28 -15.80 16.62
CA LEU A 2 -5.87 -15.51 16.93
C LEU A 2 -5.84 -14.77 18.27
N ILE A 3 -4.91 -15.17 19.12
CA ILE A 3 -4.68 -14.52 20.42
C ILE A 3 -3.28 -13.92 20.37
N PHE A 4 -3.16 -12.64 20.63
CA PHE A 4 -1.89 -11.90 20.67
C PHE A 4 -1.62 -11.45 22.10
N GLY A 5 -0.39 -11.62 22.55
CA GLY A 5 0.03 -11.14 23.86
C GLY A 5 1.50 -11.43 24.12
N THR A 6 2.07 -10.71 25.06
CA THR A 6 3.45 -10.90 25.56
C THR A 6 3.49 -11.70 26.86
N ASN A 7 2.37 -11.78 27.60
CA ASN A 7 2.25 -12.54 28.84
C ASN A 7 1.69 -13.94 28.53
N MET A 8 2.53 -14.95 28.73
CA MET A 8 2.18 -16.36 28.42
C MET A 8 1.13 -16.92 29.38
N GLU A 9 1.06 -16.46 30.64
CA GLU A 9 0.02 -16.87 31.59
C GLU A 9 -1.35 -16.40 31.14
N LEU A 10 -1.49 -15.11 30.78
CA LEU A 10 -2.72 -14.54 30.23
C LEU A 10 -3.18 -15.22 28.94
N ILE A 11 -2.26 -15.58 28.07
CA ILE A 11 -2.58 -16.34 26.85
C ILE A 11 -3.12 -17.72 27.21
N THR A 12 -2.50 -18.41 28.16
CA THR A 12 -2.92 -19.73 28.61
C THR A 12 -4.28 -19.69 29.27
N ASP A 13 -4.52 -18.73 30.18
CA ASP A 13 -5.80 -18.56 30.85
C ASP A 13 -6.92 -18.22 29.86
N THR A 14 -6.63 -17.36 28.86
CA THR A 14 -7.58 -17.06 27.79
C THR A 14 -7.93 -18.30 26.97
N LYS A 15 -6.94 -19.14 26.64
CA LYS A 15 -7.16 -20.41 25.92
C LYS A 15 -8.02 -21.37 26.75
N LEU A 16 -7.75 -21.51 28.06
CA LEU A 16 -8.52 -22.36 28.98
C LEU A 16 -9.97 -21.85 29.09
N PHE A 17 -10.16 -20.55 29.30
CA PHE A 17 -11.49 -19.93 29.32
C PHE A 17 -12.28 -20.23 28.04
N LEU A 18 -11.69 -20.01 26.89
CA LEU A 18 -12.35 -20.23 25.61
C LEU A 18 -12.66 -21.72 25.36
N SER A 19 -11.74 -22.60 25.72
CA SER A 19 -11.93 -24.06 25.56
C SER A 19 -13.00 -24.62 26.50
N SER A 20 -13.26 -23.94 27.63
CA SER A 20 -14.34 -24.35 28.55
C SER A 20 -15.74 -23.93 28.06
N HIS A 21 -15.83 -22.95 27.18
CA HIS A 21 -17.10 -22.42 26.66
C HIS A 21 -17.39 -22.82 25.19
N PHE A 22 -16.35 -23.17 24.44
CA PHE A 22 -16.46 -23.50 23.03
C PHE A 22 -15.65 -24.76 22.70
N GLU A 23 -16.16 -25.60 21.83
CA GLU A 23 -15.40 -26.73 21.28
C GLU A 23 -14.26 -26.19 20.38
N MET A 24 -13.04 -26.11 20.90
CA MET A 24 -11.90 -25.49 20.24
C MET A 24 -10.68 -26.41 20.31
N LYS A 25 -9.88 -26.38 19.23
CA LYS A 25 -8.56 -27.03 19.19
C LYS A 25 -7.47 -25.94 19.22
N ASP A 26 -6.58 -26.04 20.19
CA ASP A 26 -5.36 -25.22 20.19
C ASP A 26 -4.39 -25.72 19.13
N LEU A 27 -4.06 -24.86 18.17
CA LEU A 27 -3.13 -25.14 17.08
C LEU A 27 -1.69 -24.70 17.40
N GLY A 28 -1.45 -24.22 18.61
CA GLY A 28 -0.15 -23.70 19.02
C GLY A 28 0.17 -22.32 18.45
N GLU A 29 1.46 -22.04 18.28
CA GLU A 29 1.93 -20.78 17.73
C GLU A 29 1.66 -20.70 16.22
N ALA A 30 1.05 -19.58 15.78
CA ALA A 30 0.72 -19.38 14.38
C ALA A 30 1.99 -19.10 13.54
N ASP A 31 2.28 -19.96 12.57
CA ASP A 31 3.31 -19.79 11.55
C ASP A 31 2.76 -19.22 10.22
N ALA A 32 1.43 -19.24 10.08
CA ALA A 32 0.72 -18.67 8.94
C ALA A 32 -0.66 -18.12 9.34
N ILE A 33 -1.03 -16.96 8.78
CA ILE A 33 -2.34 -16.33 8.94
C ILE A 33 -2.88 -15.99 7.56
N LEU A 34 -4.09 -16.47 7.24
CA LEU A 34 -4.71 -16.23 5.93
C LEU A 34 -3.76 -16.56 4.75
N GLY A 35 -2.93 -17.60 4.87
CA GLY A 35 -1.96 -17.96 3.85
C GLY A 35 -0.67 -17.12 3.83
N VAL A 36 -0.58 -16.06 4.62
CA VAL A 36 0.66 -15.28 4.82
C VAL A 36 1.52 -16.01 5.83
N LYS A 37 2.72 -16.45 5.44
CA LYS A 37 3.68 -17.08 6.35
C LYS A 37 4.36 -16.01 7.21
N ILE A 38 4.38 -16.27 8.52
CA ILE A 38 5.08 -15.45 9.50
C ILE A 38 6.42 -16.14 9.81
N ARG A 39 7.51 -15.41 9.59
CA ARG A 39 8.85 -15.90 9.89
C ARG A 39 9.49 -15.02 10.94
N LYS A 40 9.68 -15.59 12.14
CA LYS A 40 10.33 -14.89 13.24
C LYS A 40 11.84 -14.93 13.06
N LYS A 41 12.49 -13.80 13.29
CA LYS A 41 13.94 -13.63 13.41
C LYS A 41 14.26 -13.11 14.83
N LYS A 42 15.50 -13.21 15.27
CA LYS A 42 15.93 -12.65 16.59
C LYS A 42 15.62 -11.16 16.72
N THR A 43 15.64 -10.41 15.62
CA THR A 43 15.51 -8.95 15.58
C THR A 43 14.19 -8.46 14.98
N GLY A 44 13.23 -9.35 14.69
CA GLY A 44 11.96 -8.94 14.09
C GLY A 44 11.21 -10.07 13.44
N LEU A 45 10.30 -9.74 12.55
CA LEU A 45 9.50 -10.71 11.81
C LEU A 45 9.45 -10.38 10.31
N SER A 46 9.09 -11.38 9.51
CA SER A 46 8.89 -11.22 8.07
C SER A 46 7.59 -11.89 7.64
N LEU A 47 6.83 -11.21 6.80
CA LEU A 47 5.59 -11.70 6.21
C LEU A 47 5.85 -12.10 4.75
N CYS A 48 5.51 -13.34 4.38
CA CYS A 48 5.89 -13.92 3.10
C CYS A 48 4.73 -14.64 2.43
N LEU A 49 4.53 -14.37 1.13
CA LEU A 49 3.55 -15.04 0.27
C LEU A 49 4.20 -15.77 -0.92
N SER A 50 5.47 -16.13 -0.83
CA SER A 50 6.21 -16.75 -1.94
C SER A 50 5.57 -18.05 -2.46
N HIS A 51 4.96 -18.87 -1.59
CA HIS A 51 4.27 -20.09 -2.01
C HIS A 51 2.99 -19.79 -2.81
N TYR A 52 2.23 -18.75 -2.42
CA TYR A 52 1.05 -18.30 -3.16
C TYR A 52 1.45 -17.69 -4.51
N MET A 53 2.53 -16.92 -4.54
CA MET A 53 3.10 -16.36 -5.77
C MET A 53 3.50 -17.46 -6.75
N LYS A 54 4.18 -18.53 -6.27
CA LYS A 54 4.50 -19.74 -7.08
C LYS A 54 3.23 -20.37 -7.66
N LYS A 55 2.17 -20.47 -6.85
CA LYS A 55 0.87 -21.03 -7.28
C LYS A 55 0.23 -20.19 -8.39
N ILE A 56 0.25 -18.85 -8.28
CA ILE A 56 -0.26 -17.93 -9.30
C ILE A 56 0.53 -18.09 -10.60
N LEU A 57 1.86 -18.01 -10.53
CA LEU A 57 2.72 -18.07 -11.71
C LEU A 57 2.57 -19.40 -12.48
N LYS A 58 2.42 -20.53 -11.76
CA LYS A 58 2.14 -21.83 -12.38
C LYS A 58 0.75 -21.87 -13.00
N LYS A 59 -0.27 -21.35 -12.29
CA LYS A 59 -1.67 -21.36 -12.77
C LYS A 59 -1.87 -20.58 -14.08
N PHE A 60 -1.07 -19.53 -14.31
CA PHE A 60 -1.21 -18.64 -15.46
C PHE A 60 -0.03 -18.73 -16.41
N ASP A 61 0.63 -19.88 -16.49
CA ASP A 61 1.73 -20.22 -17.42
C ASP A 61 2.84 -19.16 -17.49
N SER A 62 3.06 -18.46 -16.38
CA SER A 62 4.05 -17.38 -16.28
C SER A 62 5.30 -17.78 -15.51
N PHE A 63 5.48 -19.08 -15.26
CA PHE A 63 6.61 -19.60 -14.47
C PHE A 63 7.90 -19.70 -15.28
N ASP A 64 7.82 -20.00 -16.58
CA ASP A 64 9.00 -20.23 -17.44
C ASP A 64 9.42 -19.02 -18.30
N VAL A 65 8.75 -17.88 -18.14
CA VAL A 65 9.07 -16.64 -18.85
C VAL A 65 10.23 -15.88 -18.21
N SER A 66 10.98 -15.09 -18.98
CA SER A 66 12.08 -14.27 -18.48
C SER A 66 11.57 -13.17 -17.52
N PRO A 67 12.17 -12.97 -16.33
CA PRO A 67 11.77 -11.94 -15.41
C PRO A 67 12.09 -10.53 -15.92
N VAL A 68 11.33 -9.53 -15.43
CA VAL A 68 11.58 -8.09 -15.63
C VAL A 68 11.88 -7.40 -14.31
N ARG A 69 12.36 -6.16 -14.36
CA ARG A 69 12.94 -5.48 -13.21
C ARG A 69 12.06 -4.37 -12.62
N THR A 70 10.93 -4.06 -13.26
CA THR A 70 9.96 -3.05 -12.79
C THR A 70 8.55 -3.63 -12.91
N PRO A 71 7.62 -3.28 -11.99
CA PRO A 71 6.25 -3.79 -12.03
C PRO A 71 5.41 -3.14 -13.14
N PHE A 72 5.84 -1.97 -13.64
CA PHE A 72 5.17 -1.20 -14.68
C PHE A 72 6.17 -0.66 -15.68
N ASP A 73 5.83 -0.74 -16.96
CA ASP A 73 6.63 -0.17 -18.04
C ASP A 73 6.14 1.25 -18.33
N SER A 74 6.87 2.25 -17.84
CA SER A 74 6.52 3.67 -17.99
C SER A 74 6.56 4.18 -19.44
N SER A 75 7.17 3.44 -20.36
CA SER A 75 7.17 3.78 -21.79
C SER A 75 5.85 3.43 -22.49
N LYS A 76 5.03 2.58 -21.86
CA LYS A 76 3.76 2.10 -22.43
C LYS A 76 2.59 2.87 -21.83
N HIS A 77 1.91 3.63 -22.67
CA HIS A 77 0.66 4.31 -22.29
C HIS A 77 -0.53 3.38 -22.50
N LEU A 78 -1.19 3.01 -21.40
CA LEU A 78 -2.43 2.23 -21.45
C LEU A 78 -3.59 3.16 -21.80
N LYS A 79 -4.24 2.90 -22.95
CA LYS A 79 -5.39 3.68 -23.45
C LYS A 79 -6.67 2.87 -23.31
N LYS A 80 -7.82 3.55 -23.35
CA LYS A 80 -9.11 2.87 -23.43
C LYS A 80 -9.18 2.03 -24.70
N ASN A 81 -9.64 0.78 -24.57
CA ASN A 81 -9.81 -0.12 -25.72
C ASN A 81 -10.84 0.48 -26.71
N LYS A 82 -10.47 0.50 -27.99
CA LYS A 82 -11.32 0.91 -29.11
C LYS A 82 -11.46 -0.21 -30.16
N GLY A 83 -10.91 -1.40 -29.90
CA GLY A 83 -10.84 -2.53 -30.80
C GLY A 83 -11.44 -3.81 -30.24
N ASP A 84 -10.91 -4.95 -30.65
CA ASP A 84 -11.40 -6.27 -30.24
C ASP A 84 -11.10 -6.59 -28.80
N ASN A 85 -12.05 -7.24 -28.15
CA ASN A 85 -11.93 -7.65 -26.76
C ASN A 85 -11.13 -8.95 -26.62
N VAL A 86 -10.28 -9.00 -25.61
CA VAL A 86 -9.59 -10.22 -25.16
C VAL A 86 -10.37 -10.86 -24.02
N SER A 87 -10.04 -12.10 -23.63
CA SER A 87 -10.73 -12.85 -22.56
C SER A 87 -10.78 -12.11 -21.22
N GLN A 88 -11.91 -11.46 -20.94
CA GLN A 88 -12.15 -10.71 -19.71
C GLN A 88 -12.16 -11.58 -18.45
N PRO A 89 -12.78 -12.79 -18.43
CA PRO A 89 -12.84 -13.62 -17.22
C PRO A 89 -11.46 -14.06 -16.74
N GLU A 90 -10.55 -14.36 -17.65
CA GLU A 90 -9.20 -14.78 -17.30
C GLU A 90 -8.37 -13.60 -16.76
N TYR A 91 -8.44 -12.45 -17.43
CA TYR A 91 -7.83 -11.21 -16.94
C TYR A 91 -8.28 -10.87 -15.53
N ALA A 92 -9.60 -10.89 -15.27
CA ALA A 92 -10.18 -10.62 -13.96
C ALA A 92 -9.70 -11.61 -12.89
N LYS A 93 -9.55 -12.91 -13.24
CA LYS A 93 -9.00 -13.93 -12.32
C LYS A 93 -7.54 -13.64 -11.96
N ILE A 94 -6.72 -13.22 -12.92
CA ILE A 94 -5.32 -12.86 -12.66
C ILE A 94 -5.27 -11.61 -11.78
N ILE A 95 -5.98 -10.54 -12.14
CA ILE A 95 -6.04 -9.30 -11.36
C ILE A 95 -6.46 -9.60 -9.92
N GLY A 96 -7.55 -10.33 -9.70
CA GLY A 96 -8.02 -10.68 -8.35
C GLY A 96 -6.98 -11.48 -7.54
N SER A 97 -6.27 -12.42 -8.19
CA SER A 97 -5.21 -13.20 -7.54
C SER A 97 -4.00 -12.33 -7.15
N VAL A 98 -3.62 -11.38 -8.02
CA VAL A 98 -2.49 -10.47 -7.78
C VAL A 98 -2.86 -9.35 -6.80
N MET A 99 -4.12 -8.90 -6.78
CA MET A 99 -4.63 -7.96 -5.77
C MET A 99 -4.48 -8.52 -4.34
N TYR A 100 -4.63 -9.81 -4.15
CA TYR A 100 -4.38 -10.44 -2.87
C TYR A 100 -2.90 -10.27 -2.43
N LEU A 101 -1.94 -10.55 -3.33
CA LEU A 101 -0.51 -10.27 -3.05
C LEU A 101 -0.27 -8.79 -2.74
N MET A 102 -0.82 -7.91 -3.56
CA MET A 102 -0.72 -6.46 -3.42
C MET A 102 -1.16 -5.98 -2.04
N ASN A 103 -2.29 -6.47 -1.56
CA ASN A 103 -2.89 -5.99 -0.30
C ASN A 103 -2.19 -6.51 0.95
N TYR A 104 -1.47 -7.65 0.87
CA TYR A 104 -0.90 -8.28 2.07
C TYR A 104 0.60 -8.10 2.22
N THR A 105 1.37 -8.14 1.14
CA THR A 105 2.85 -8.14 1.25
C THR A 105 3.58 -7.40 0.13
N ARG A 106 2.88 -6.86 -0.88
CA ARG A 106 3.52 -6.30 -2.08
C ARG A 106 3.05 -4.88 -2.39
N PRO A 107 3.48 -3.88 -1.59
CA PRO A 107 3.20 -2.47 -1.88
C PRO A 107 3.75 -2.01 -3.24
N ASP A 108 4.85 -2.57 -3.68
CA ASP A 108 5.57 -2.23 -4.91
C ASP A 108 4.77 -2.43 -6.21
N ILE A 109 3.77 -3.33 -6.20
CA ILE A 109 2.90 -3.53 -7.37
C ILE A 109 1.58 -2.75 -7.30
N ALA A 110 1.36 -1.96 -6.26
CA ALA A 110 0.06 -1.32 -6.01
C ALA A 110 -0.37 -0.39 -7.15
N TYR A 111 0.53 0.44 -7.65
CA TYR A 111 0.24 1.30 -8.80
C TYR A 111 -0.12 0.50 -10.05
N ALA A 112 0.69 -0.49 -10.41
CA ALA A 112 0.49 -1.28 -11.62
C ALA A 112 -0.87 -2.01 -11.60
N ILE A 113 -1.20 -2.66 -10.47
CA ILE A 113 -2.45 -3.41 -10.34
C ILE A 113 -3.66 -2.48 -10.26
N ASN A 114 -3.56 -1.37 -9.51
CA ASN A 114 -4.64 -0.38 -9.51
C ASN A 114 -4.90 0.16 -10.92
N ARG A 115 -3.85 0.43 -11.68
CA ARG A 115 -3.96 0.92 -13.06
C ARG A 115 -4.63 -0.11 -13.97
N LEU A 116 -4.19 -1.36 -13.93
CA LEU A 116 -4.70 -2.45 -14.76
C LEU A 116 -6.13 -2.86 -14.39
N SER A 117 -6.51 -2.79 -13.12
CA SER A 117 -7.86 -3.13 -12.66
C SER A 117 -8.96 -2.23 -13.27
N ARG A 118 -8.60 -1.01 -13.70
CA ARG A 118 -9.53 -0.07 -14.36
C ARG A 118 -10.04 -0.56 -15.72
N TYR A 119 -9.30 -1.48 -16.35
CA TYR A 119 -9.61 -2.01 -17.69
C TYR A 119 -10.29 -3.38 -17.66
N THR A 120 -10.67 -3.89 -16.49
CA THR A 120 -11.28 -5.22 -16.34
C THR A 120 -12.54 -5.43 -17.19
N HIS A 121 -13.33 -4.37 -17.43
CA HIS A 121 -14.56 -4.45 -18.23
C HIS A 121 -14.34 -4.30 -19.74
N ASN A 122 -13.24 -3.71 -20.16
CA ASN A 122 -12.95 -3.45 -21.56
C ASN A 122 -11.44 -3.39 -21.80
N LEU A 123 -10.82 -4.56 -21.93
CA LEU A 123 -9.38 -4.68 -22.13
C LEU A 123 -9.04 -5.03 -23.58
N ASP A 124 -7.83 -4.67 -23.99
CA ASP A 124 -7.20 -5.07 -25.25
C ASP A 124 -5.89 -5.84 -25.00
N ARG A 125 -5.18 -6.17 -26.07
CA ARG A 125 -3.91 -6.89 -26.01
C ARG A 125 -2.83 -6.11 -25.23
N TYR A 126 -2.81 -4.79 -25.29
CA TYR A 126 -1.83 -3.99 -24.56
C TYR A 126 -2.02 -4.09 -23.04
N HIS A 127 -3.27 -4.12 -22.55
CA HIS A 127 -3.58 -4.34 -21.14
C HIS A 127 -3.16 -5.75 -20.70
N TRP A 128 -3.36 -6.74 -21.57
CA TRP A 128 -2.94 -8.13 -21.35
C TRP A 128 -1.43 -8.24 -21.23
N ASP A 129 -0.69 -7.65 -22.17
CA ASP A 129 0.77 -7.63 -22.17
C ASP A 129 1.32 -6.91 -20.92
N ALA A 130 0.66 -5.83 -20.49
CA ALA A 130 1.05 -5.12 -19.27
C ALA A 130 0.79 -5.98 -18.02
N LEU A 131 -0.28 -6.78 -17.97
CA LEU A 131 -0.53 -7.72 -16.89
C LEU A 131 0.52 -8.84 -16.85
N HIS A 132 0.89 -9.39 -18.01
CA HIS A 132 2.00 -10.36 -18.10
C HIS A 132 3.34 -9.74 -17.66
N HIS A 133 3.56 -8.45 -17.92
CA HIS A 133 4.73 -7.74 -17.40
C HIS A 133 4.77 -7.77 -15.87
N VAL A 134 3.64 -7.55 -15.18
CA VAL A 134 3.56 -7.68 -13.73
C VAL A 134 3.88 -9.10 -13.26
N LEU A 135 3.35 -10.14 -13.93
CA LEU A 135 3.65 -11.52 -13.58
C LEU A 135 5.13 -11.86 -13.73
N ARG A 136 5.79 -11.35 -14.78
CA ARG A 136 7.24 -11.47 -14.98
C ARG A 136 8.05 -10.75 -13.89
N TYR A 137 7.58 -9.60 -13.42
CA TYR A 137 8.18 -8.90 -12.27
C TYR A 137 8.05 -9.72 -10.99
N LEU A 138 6.86 -10.26 -10.73
CA LEU A 138 6.60 -11.13 -9.58
C LEU A 138 7.48 -12.38 -9.61
N LYS A 139 7.73 -12.96 -10.78
CA LYS A 139 8.69 -14.07 -10.92
C LYS A 139 10.10 -13.65 -10.48
N GLY A 140 10.57 -12.49 -10.90
CA GLY A 140 11.91 -11.96 -10.55
C GLY A 140 12.06 -11.57 -9.08
N THR A 141 10.95 -11.48 -8.33
CA THR A 141 10.90 -11.08 -6.92
C THR A 141 10.11 -12.07 -6.05
N ILE A 142 10.17 -13.35 -6.41
CA ILE A 142 9.35 -14.41 -5.80
C ILE A 142 9.69 -14.68 -4.33
N ASP A 143 10.93 -14.39 -3.94
CA ASP A 143 11.48 -14.55 -2.60
C ASP A 143 11.35 -13.28 -1.73
N TYR A 144 10.78 -12.20 -2.28
CA TYR A 144 10.58 -10.96 -1.53
C TYR A 144 9.56 -11.17 -0.42
N CYS A 145 9.92 -10.68 0.77
CA CYS A 145 9.09 -10.68 1.96
C CYS A 145 9.06 -9.27 2.55
N LEU A 146 8.00 -8.95 3.25
CA LEU A 146 7.88 -7.70 3.98
C LEU A 146 8.48 -7.89 5.38
N HIS A 147 9.51 -7.12 5.70
CA HIS A 147 10.32 -7.24 6.91
C HIS A 147 10.03 -6.11 7.89
N PHE A 148 9.96 -6.48 9.18
CA PHE A 148 9.76 -5.58 10.31
C PHE A 148 10.90 -5.81 11.31
N ASN A 149 12.01 -5.10 11.13
CA ASN A 149 13.26 -5.34 11.85
C ASN A 149 13.68 -4.17 12.73
N LYS A 150 13.01 -3.03 12.63
CA LYS A 150 13.33 -1.84 13.41
C LYS A 150 12.39 -1.74 14.59
N PHE A 151 12.92 -1.63 15.78
CA PHE A 151 12.12 -1.46 17.00
C PHE A 151 11.70 0.00 17.26
N SER A 152 11.87 0.91 16.29
CA SER A 152 11.25 2.22 16.38
C SER A 152 9.74 2.08 16.34
N VAL A 153 9.09 2.47 17.42
CA VAL A 153 7.63 2.41 17.61
C VAL A 153 6.98 3.67 17.04
N VAL A 154 7.66 4.35 16.10
CA VAL A 154 7.14 5.56 15.45
C VAL A 154 6.39 5.16 14.19
N LEU A 155 5.14 5.61 14.11
CA LEU A 155 4.32 5.48 12.91
C LEU A 155 4.66 6.64 11.97
N GLU A 156 5.20 6.33 10.80
CA GLU A 156 5.56 7.30 9.77
C GLU A 156 4.66 7.11 8.55
N GLY A 157 4.12 8.20 8.01
CA GLY A 157 3.31 8.21 6.79
C GLY A 157 3.99 8.99 5.67
N TYR A 158 3.71 8.60 4.43
CA TYR A 158 4.10 9.33 3.23
C TYR A 158 2.88 9.46 2.32
N CYS A 159 2.72 10.58 1.65
CA CYS A 159 1.68 10.77 0.65
C CYS A 159 2.24 11.46 -0.59
N ASP A 160 1.66 11.12 -1.74
CA ASP A 160 2.02 11.65 -3.05
C ASP A 160 0.80 11.71 -3.96
N ALA A 161 0.83 12.57 -4.97
CA ALA A 161 -0.13 12.55 -6.05
C ALA A 161 0.53 12.80 -7.41
N ASN A 162 0.15 12.03 -8.39
CA ASN A 162 0.51 12.30 -9.76
C ASN A 162 -0.64 13.01 -10.48
N TRP A 163 -0.44 14.29 -10.81
CA TRP A 163 -1.44 15.11 -11.48
C TRP A 163 -1.50 14.80 -12.96
N VAL A 164 -2.65 14.26 -13.41
CA VAL A 164 -2.97 14.00 -14.83
C VAL A 164 -1.82 13.37 -15.62
N THR A 165 -1.55 12.11 -15.36
CA THR A 165 -0.49 11.33 -16.05
C THR A 165 -0.87 10.82 -17.42
N ASP A 166 -2.15 10.88 -17.78
CA ASP A 166 -2.66 10.22 -18.97
C ASP A 166 -3.61 11.14 -19.71
N ASN A 167 -3.33 11.38 -21.00
CA ASN A 167 -4.18 12.21 -21.86
C ASN A 167 -5.62 11.69 -21.99
N ASP A 168 -5.85 10.38 -21.73
CA ASP A 168 -7.18 9.77 -21.77
C ASP A 168 -7.89 9.79 -20.40
N GLU A 169 -7.19 10.14 -19.32
CA GLU A 169 -7.75 10.22 -17.97
C GLU A 169 -7.43 11.56 -17.31
N VAL A 170 -8.45 12.38 -17.14
CA VAL A 170 -8.36 13.72 -16.49
C VAL A 170 -8.11 13.60 -14.96
N ASN A 171 -8.25 12.40 -14.40
CA ASN A 171 -8.12 12.17 -12.96
C ASN A 171 -6.67 11.88 -12.56
N SER A 172 -6.26 12.49 -11.47
CA SER A 172 -4.97 12.23 -10.81
C SER A 172 -4.97 10.88 -10.07
N THR A 173 -3.79 10.39 -9.71
CA THR A 173 -3.62 9.22 -8.86
C THR A 173 -3.03 9.65 -7.53
N SER A 174 -3.67 9.29 -6.42
CA SER A 174 -3.12 9.47 -5.06
C SER A 174 -2.47 8.18 -4.57
N GLY A 175 -1.40 8.34 -3.79
CA GLY A 175 -0.73 7.25 -3.09
C GLY A 175 -0.44 7.63 -1.65
N TYR A 176 -0.47 6.63 -0.76
CA TYR A 176 0.10 6.74 0.58
C TYR A 176 0.74 5.44 1.02
N VAL A 177 1.69 5.53 1.93
CA VAL A 177 2.24 4.39 2.64
C VAL A 177 2.52 4.76 4.09
N PHE A 178 2.18 3.88 5.02
CA PHE A 178 2.51 3.98 6.44
C PHE A 178 3.48 2.90 6.84
N LEU A 179 4.51 3.28 7.58
CA LEU A 179 5.56 2.40 8.05
C LEU A 179 5.48 2.27 9.57
N LEU A 180 5.73 1.05 10.05
CA LEU A 180 5.91 0.74 11.46
C LEU A 180 6.99 -0.34 11.60
N GLY A 181 7.94 -0.16 12.51
CA GLY A 181 9.03 -1.12 12.67
C GLY A 181 9.91 -1.31 11.43
N GLY A 182 9.96 -0.31 10.53
CA GLY A 182 10.74 -0.31 9.30
C GLY A 182 10.12 -1.07 8.13
N GLY A 183 8.86 -1.50 8.26
CA GLY A 183 8.10 -2.15 7.20
C GLY A 183 6.76 -1.45 6.94
N ALA A 184 6.25 -1.52 5.72
CA ALA A 184 4.96 -0.98 5.35
C ALA A 184 3.83 -1.79 6.02
N ILE A 185 2.90 -1.10 6.70
CA ILE A 185 1.73 -1.69 7.36
C ILE A 185 0.41 -1.34 6.70
N SER A 186 0.35 -0.18 6.02
CA SER A 186 -0.79 0.23 5.20
C SER A 186 -0.28 1.01 3.99
N TRP A 187 -0.88 0.75 2.82
CA TRP A 187 -0.56 1.46 1.58
C TRP A 187 -1.73 1.45 0.62
N LYS A 188 -1.77 2.44 -0.23
CA LYS A 188 -2.81 2.55 -1.26
C LYS A 188 -2.29 3.26 -2.49
N SER A 189 -2.73 2.79 -3.65
CA SER A 189 -2.72 3.53 -4.90
C SER A 189 -4.16 3.69 -5.35
N ALA A 190 -4.63 4.90 -5.61
CA ALA A 190 -6.03 5.13 -5.95
C ALA A 190 -6.19 6.24 -6.99
N LYS A 191 -7.05 6.02 -7.99
CA LYS A 191 -7.53 7.08 -8.86
C LYS A 191 -8.37 8.05 -8.06
N GLN A 192 -8.10 9.36 -8.17
CA GLN A 192 -8.93 10.38 -7.53
C GLN A 192 -10.33 10.40 -8.14
N THR A 193 -11.34 10.54 -7.30
CA THR A 193 -12.75 10.58 -7.72
C THR A 193 -13.17 11.94 -8.24
N CYS A 194 -12.40 12.98 -7.99
CA CYS A 194 -12.60 14.35 -8.48
C CYS A 194 -11.43 14.80 -9.34
N ILE A 195 -11.69 15.77 -10.21
CA ILE A 195 -10.67 16.35 -11.08
C ILE A 195 -9.95 17.46 -10.30
N ALA A 196 -8.67 17.27 -10.05
CA ALA A 196 -7.80 18.29 -9.47
C ALA A 196 -7.43 19.32 -10.56
N ARG A 197 -7.55 20.61 -10.25
CA ARG A 197 -7.28 21.71 -11.18
C ARG A 197 -5.80 22.10 -11.23
N SER A 198 -5.00 21.60 -10.32
CA SER A 198 -3.57 21.86 -10.22
C SER A 198 -2.86 20.72 -9.50
N THR A 199 -1.54 20.66 -9.62
CA THR A 199 -0.68 19.76 -8.86
C THR A 199 -0.91 19.92 -7.35
N MET A 200 -0.98 21.16 -6.85
CA MET A 200 -1.26 21.43 -5.43
C MET A 200 -2.60 20.83 -4.98
N GLU A 201 -3.67 20.93 -5.78
CA GLU A 201 -4.96 20.31 -5.43
C GLU A 201 -4.87 18.78 -5.39
N SER A 202 -4.16 18.14 -6.32
CA SER A 202 -4.00 16.70 -6.33
C SER A 202 -3.22 16.22 -5.11
N GLU A 203 -2.14 16.92 -4.74
CA GLU A 203 -1.34 16.64 -3.54
C GLU A 203 -2.14 16.83 -2.25
N PHE A 204 -2.95 17.87 -2.22
CA PHE A 204 -3.83 18.13 -1.08
C PHE A 204 -4.88 17.02 -0.91
N ILE A 205 -5.45 16.49 -1.99
CA ILE A 205 -6.38 15.35 -1.96
C ILE A 205 -5.67 14.09 -1.46
N ALA A 206 -4.41 13.86 -1.86
CA ALA A 206 -3.63 12.73 -1.37
C ALA A 206 -3.31 12.86 0.13
N SER A 207 -2.99 14.07 0.59
CA SER A 207 -2.71 14.34 2.01
C SER A 207 -3.96 14.11 2.89
N GLU A 208 -5.16 14.46 2.39
CA GLU A 208 -6.41 14.20 3.10
C GLU A 208 -6.72 12.70 3.18
N LEU A 209 -6.51 11.96 2.09
CA LEU A 209 -6.68 10.52 2.06
C LEU A 209 -5.72 9.82 3.04
N ALA A 210 -4.46 10.24 3.08
CA ALA A 210 -3.48 9.75 4.05
C ALA A 210 -3.84 10.13 5.49
N GLY A 211 -4.37 11.34 5.70
CA GLY A 211 -4.81 11.79 7.02
C GLY A 211 -5.93 10.94 7.62
N GLN A 212 -6.91 10.52 6.80
CA GLN A 212 -7.99 9.62 7.25
C GLN A 212 -7.44 8.24 7.63
N GLU A 213 -6.51 7.71 6.85
CA GLU A 213 -5.86 6.43 7.17
C GLU A 213 -5.02 6.52 8.45
N ALA A 214 -4.30 7.62 8.63
CA ALA A 214 -3.53 7.86 9.86
C ALA A 214 -4.43 7.90 11.10
N GLU A 215 -5.60 8.55 11.01
CA GLU A 215 -6.60 8.57 12.10
C GLU A 215 -7.06 7.14 12.43
N TRP A 216 -7.37 6.34 11.40
CA TRP A 216 -7.80 4.96 11.59
C TRP A 216 -6.70 4.10 12.24
N ILE A 217 -5.45 4.16 11.72
CA ILE A 217 -4.31 3.40 12.26
C ILE A 217 -4.04 3.83 13.73
N LYS A 218 -4.07 5.14 14.01
CA LYS A 218 -3.86 5.67 15.36
C LYS A 218 -4.90 5.14 16.35
N ASN A 219 -6.18 5.09 15.93
CA ASN A 219 -7.26 4.55 16.74
C ASN A 219 -7.08 3.05 16.98
N LEU A 220 -6.78 2.28 15.92
CA LEU A 220 -6.50 0.84 16.03
C LEU A 220 -5.33 0.54 16.97
N LEU A 221 -4.24 1.29 16.85
CA LEU A 221 -3.08 1.14 17.72
C LEU A 221 -3.39 1.58 19.16
N GLY A 222 -4.32 2.53 19.35
CA GLY A 222 -4.81 2.97 20.65
C GLY A 222 -5.48 1.88 21.46
N ASP A 223 -6.09 0.91 20.80
CA ASP A 223 -6.69 -0.27 21.42
C ASP A 223 -5.63 -1.31 21.87
N VAL A 224 -4.36 -1.13 21.46
CA VAL A 224 -3.27 -2.02 21.87
C VAL A 224 -2.64 -1.51 23.17
N PRO A 225 -2.71 -2.26 24.29
CA PRO A 225 -2.30 -1.78 25.63
C PRO A 225 -0.84 -1.33 25.73
N LEU A 226 0.02 -1.83 24.84
CA LEU A 226 1.47 -1.50 24.82
C LEU A 226 1.78 -0.23 24.01
N TRP A 227 0.77 0.34 23.31
CA TRP A 227 0.97 1.48 22.44
C TRP A 227 0.64 2.81 23.14
N LYS A 228 1.59 3.72 23.20
CA LYS A 228 1.36 5.07 23.70
C LYS A 228 0.86 5.97 22.58
N THR A 229 -0.44 6.26 22.54
CA THR A 229 -1.13 7.00 21.47
C THR A 229 -0.93 8.52 21.48
N SER A 230 -0.12 9.06 22.40
CA SER A 230 -0.02 10.52 22.61
C SER A 230 0.73 11.28 21.50
N VAL A 231 1.46 10.58 20.63
CA VAL A 231 2.25 11.22 19.57
C VAL A 231 1.44 11.37 18.29
N PRO A 232 1.41 12.57 17.67
CA PRO A 232 0.81 12.75 16.34
C PRO A 232 1.51 11.87 15.29
N VAL A 233 0.74 11.40 14.31
CA VAL A 233 1.30 10.66 13.17
C VAL A 233 1.93 11.66 12.21
N SER A 234 3.25 11.55 11.96
CA SER A 234 3.91 12.35 10.93
C SER A 234 3.56 11.82 9.55
N ILE A 235 3.05 12.69 8.68
CA ILE A 235 2.79 12.41 7.26
C ILE A 235 3.70 13.32 6.43
N GLN A 236 4.57 12.71 5.65
CA GLN A 236 5.52 13.39 4.78
C GLN A 236 4.92 13.58 3.39
N CYS A 237 4.99 14.82 2.88
CA CYS A 237 4.48 15.24 1.58
C CYS A 237 5.54 16.13 0.90
N ASP A 238 5.74 15.99 -0.40
CA ASP A 238 6.71 16.79 -1.15
C ASP A 238 6.15 18.10 -1.73
N SER A 239 4.88 18.39 -1.45
CA SER A 239 4.23 19.66 -1.86
C SER A 239 4.13 20.65 -0.71
N GLN A 240 5.04 21.61 -0.65
CA GLN A 240 4.96 22.72 0.31
C GLN A 240 3.65 23.50 0.18
N ALA A 241 3.14 23.69 -1.06
CA ALA A 241 1.88 24.41 -1.32
C ALA A 241 0.68 23.65 -0.72
N ALA A 242 0.64 22.33 -0.81
CA ALA A 242 -0.40 21.50 -0.19
C ALA A 242 -0.33 21.59 1.34
N ILE A 243 0.88 21.52 1.92
CA ILE A 243 1.10 21.65 3.37
C ILE A 243 0.66 23.04 3.86
N CYS A 244 1.05 24.11 3.17
CA CYS A 244 0.63 25.47 3.53
C CYS A 244 -0.89 25.64 3.46
N THR A 245 -1.54 25.05 2.43
CA THR A 245 -3.01 25.06 2.31
C THR A 245 -3.67 24.32 3.46
N ALA A 246 -3.15 23.14 3.85
CA ALA A 246 -3.67 22.37 4.97
C ALA A 246 -3.55 23.10 6.32
N LYS A 247 -2.45 23.81 6.53
CA LYS A 247 -2.17 24.59 7.77
C LYS A 247 -2.91 25.92 7.82
N ASN A 248 -3.44 26.41 6.70
CA ASN A 248 -4.16 27.68 6.67
C ASN A 248 -5.47 27.57 7.46
N SER A 249 -5.78 28.62 8.23
CA SER A 249 -7.01 28.67 9.03
C SER A 249 -8.28 28.81 8.19
N VAL A 250 -8.19 29.40 7.00
CA VAL A 250 -9.30 29.69 6.10
C VAL A 250 -9.04 29.10 4.72
N TYR A 251 -10.00 28.37 4.18
CA TYR A 251 -9.97 27.96 2.78
C TYR A 251 -10.56 29.07 1.90
N ASN A 252 -9.71 29.70 1.11
CA ASN A 252 -10.10 30.82 0.21
C ASN A 252 -10.47 30.35 -1.21
N GLY A 253 -10.41 29.05 -1.49
CA GLY A 253 -10.72 28.50 -2.82
C GLY A 253 -12.22 28.41 -3.10
N LYS A 254 -12.57 28.35 -4.40
CA LYS A 254 -13.97 28.25 -4.87
C LYS A 254 -14.50 26.83 -4.99
N SER A 255 -13.64 25.79 -4.82
CA SER A 255 -14.01 24.39 -5.02
C SER A 255 -14.64 23.78 -3.76
N ARG A 256 -15.93 23.42 -3.82
CA ARG A 256 -16.67 22.82 -2.67
C ARG A 256 -16.05 21.54 -2.16
N HIS A 257 -15.63 20.63 -3.04
CA HIS A 257 -15.03 19.36 -2.65
C HIS A 257 -13.69 19.53 -1.91
N ILE A 258 -12.89 20.53 -2.28
CA ILE A 258 -11.65 20.87 -1.57
C ILE A 258 -11.97 21.49 -0.20
N ARG A 259 -13.02 22.31 -0.09
CA ARG A 259 -13.42 22.91 1.18
C ARG A 259 -13.78 21.84 2.24
N LEU A 260 -14.50 20.79 1.86
CA LEU A 260 -14.82 19.69 2.77
C LEU A 260 -13.56 18.95 3.21
N ARG A 261 -12.68 18.62 2.28
CA ARG A 261 -11.39 17.97 2.57
C ARG A 261 -10.51 18.84 3.46
N HIS A 262 -10.50 20.15 3.23
CA HIS A 262 -9.80 21.10 4.08
C HIS A 262 -10.33 21.10 5.51
N ALA A 263 -11.64 21.02 5.69
CA ALA A 263 -12.23 20.91 7.04
C ALA A 263 -11.78 19.62 7.76
N VAL A 264 -11.70 18.49 7.05
CA VAL A 264 -11.23 17.21 7.60
C VAL A 264 -9.76 17.30 8.02
N ILE A 265 -8.87 17.71 7.11
CA ILE A 265 -7.42 17.74 7.40
C ILE A 265 -7.09 18.76 8.50
N LYS A 266 -7.79 19.90 8.51
CA LYS A 266 -7.67 20.92 9.54
C LYS A 266 -8.09 20.40 10.92
N LYS A 267 -9.17 19.62 10.99
CA LYS A 267 -9.59 18.94 12.22
C LYS A 267 -8.47 18.06 12.74
N LEU A 268 -7.92 17.17 11.91
CA LEU A 268 -6.87 16.24 12.27
C LEU A 268 -5.58 16.94 12.77
N LEU A 269 -5.19 18.05 12.11
CA LEU A 269 -4.07 18.87 12.53
C LEU A 269 -4.32 19.57 13.86
N LYS A 270 -5.52 20.14 14.06
CA LYS A 270 -5.90 20.86 15.29
C LYS A 270 -5.98 19.92 16.49
N GLU A 271 -6.49 18.72 16.31
CA GLU A 271 -6.61 17.69 17.35
C GLU A 271 -5.27 17.00 17.66
N GLY A 272 -4.21 17.31 16.91
CA GLY A 272 -2.91 16.65 17.08
C GLY A 272 -2.94 15.17 16.68
N THR A 273 -3.88 14.79 15.81
CA THR A 273 -3.94 13.42 15.29
C THR A 273 -2.81 13.19 14.28
N ILE A 274 -2.59 14.17 13.38
CA ILE A 274 -1.54 14.12 12.40
C ILE A 274 -0.67 15.38 12.45
N PHE A 275 0.51 15.27 11.84
CA PHE A 275 1.42 16.38 11.57
C PHE A 275 1.92 16.26 10.13
N LEU A 276 1.91 17.36 9.36
CA LEU A 276 2.38 17.38 7.97
C LEU A 276 3.79 17.97 7.90
N GLU A 277 4.70 17.25 7.31
CA GLU A 277 6.10 17.62 7.11
C GLU A 277 6.48 17.60 5.64
N PHE A 278 7.43 18.44 5.27
CA PHE A 278 7.98 18.44 3.93
C PHE A 278 9.07 17.38 3.78
N VAL A 279 9.02 16.63 2.68
CA VAL A 279 10.06 15.70 2.25
C VAL A 279 10.48 16.03 0.82
N GLN A 280 11.73 15.83 0.47
CA GLN A 280 12.19 15.92 -0.92
C GLN A 280 11.55 14.78 -1.75
N SER A 281 11.17 15.07 -3.00
CA SER A 281 10.48 14.10 -3.86
C SER A 281 11.25 12.78 -4.01
N GLU A 282 12.59 12.83 -4.09
CA GLU A 282 13.43 11.62 -4.19
C GLU A 282 13.38 10.72 -2.95
N LYS A 283 12.92 11.26 -1.81
CA LYS A 283 12.77 10.55 -0.54
C LYS A 283 11.32 10.21 -0.22
N ASN A 284 10.37 10.61 -1.08
CA ASN A 284 8.95 10.33 -0.88
C ASN A 284 8.64 8.87 -1.21
N LEU A 285 8.41 8.05 -0.20
CA LEU A 285 8.11 6.62 -0.38
C LEU A 285 6.73 6.34 -1.01
N ALA A 286 5.86 7.33 -1.10
CA ALA A 286 4.59 7.20 -1.78
C ALA A 286 4.66 7.39 -3.30
N ASP A 287 5.77 7.92 -3.83
CA ASP A 287 6.00 8.18 -5.26
C ASP A 287 5.75 6.94 -6.15
N PRO A 288 6.23 5.73 -5.81
CA PRO A 288 5.98 4.51 -6.60
C PRO A 288 4.52 4.05 -6.59
N LEU A 289 3.69 4.61 -5.73
CA LEU A 289 2.27 4.29 -5.63
C LEU A 289 1.40 5.18 -6.55
N THR A 290 2.00 6.19 -7.20
CA THR A 290 1.30 7.17 -8.03
C THR A 290 1.71 7.14 -9.48
N LYS A 291 2.91 6.67 -9.80
CA LYS A 291 3.47 6.62 -11.16
C LYS A 291 4.43 5.46 -11.41
N GLY A 292 4.65 5.14 -12.68
CA GLY A 292 5.68 4.18 -13.08
C GLY A 292 7.07 4.81 -12.99
N LEU A 293 8.01 4.15 -12.31
CA LEU A 293 9.34 4.67 -12.01
C LEU A 293 10.46 3.78 -12.56
N THR A 294 11.65 4.34 -12.59
CA THR A 294 12.86 3.60 -13.00
C THR A 294 13.19 2.47 -12.03
N ARG A 295 13.93 1.47 -12.50
CA ARG A 295 14.34 0.32 -11.69
C ARG A 295 15.00 0.72 -10.37
N LYS A 296 15.90 1.72 -10.39
CA LYS A 296 16.62 2.16 -9.20
C LYS A 296 15.64 2.66 -8.14
N VAL A 297 14.72 3.53 -8.50
CA VAL A 297 13.74 4.11 -7.57
C VAL A 297 12.78 3.04 -7.03
N VAL A 298 12.32 2.11 -7.88
CA VAL A 298 11.47 0.98 -7.44
C VAL A 298 12.21 0.11 -6.43
N LEU A 299 13.48 -0.20 -6.65
CA LEU A 299 14.28 -1.01 -5.73
C LEU A 299 14.50 -0.27 -4.40
N ASP A 300 14.97 0.97 -4.46
CA ASP A 300 15.29 1.77 -3.28
C ASP A 300 14.04 1.99 -2.40
N SER A 301 12.90 2.33 -3.01
CA SER A 301 11.64 2.49 -2.29
C SER A 301 11.11 1.17 -1.72
N SER A 302 11.23 0.05 -2.45
CA SER A 302 10.86 -1.27 -1.94
C SER A 302 11.65 -1.62 -0.68
N VAL A 303 12.98 -1.43 -0.70
CA VAL A 303 13.85 -1.68 0.46
C VAL A 303 13.47 -0.79 1.64
N ASN A 304 13.19 0.50 1.39
CA ASN A 304 12.78 1.44 2.44
C ASN A 304 11.38 1.15 2.99
N MET A 305 10.50 0.51 2.21
CA MET A 305 9.21 -0.03 2.69
C MET A 305 9.34 -1.38 3.41
N GLY A 306 10.56 -1.88 3.62
CA GLY A 306 10.81 -3.18 4.25
C GLY A 306 10.64 -4.38 3.31
N LEU A 307 10.41 -4.17 2.01
CA LEU A 307 10.23 -5.24 1.04
C LEU A 307 11.56 -5.61 0.38
N LYS A 308 12.10 -6.78 0.72
CA LYS A 308 13.40 -7.27 0.23
C LYS A 308 13.44 -8.79 0.19
N PRO A 309 14.44 -9.43 -0.47
CA PRO A 309 14.62 -10.88 -0.47
C PRO A 309 14.67 -11.45 0.94
N PHE A 310 14.15 -12.66 1.13
CA PHE A 310 14.06 -13.28 2.45
C PHE A 310 15.43 -13.52 3.12
N GLY A 311 16.48 -13.73 2.35
CA GLY A 311 17.84 -13.99 2.81
C GLY A 311 18.67 -12.74 3.12
N ASP A 312 18.21 -11.54 2.74
CA ASP A 312 18.93 -10.31 3.01
C ASP A 312 18.86 -9.89 4.49
N PRO A 313 19.99 -9.47 5.08
CA PRO A 313 20.06 -9.05 6.46
C PRO A 313 19.27 -7.75 6.75
#